data_61bdcb12b68c8b67eac4d094fd6baf75
#
_entry.id   61bdcb12b68c8b67eac4d094fd6baf75
#
_cell.length_a   1.000
_cell.length_b   1.000
_cell.length_c   1.000
_cell.angle_alpha   90.00
_cell.angle_beta   90.00
_cell.angle_gamma   90.00
#
_symmetry.space_group_name_H-M   'P 1'
#
loop_
_entity.id
_entity.type
_entity.pdbx_description
1 polymer ?
#
loop_
_entity_poly.entity_id
_entity_poly.type
_entity_poly.pdbx_seq_one_letter_code
_entity_poly.pdbx_strand_id
1 'polypeptide(L)'
;MARPLRHLVKQSEFYPAYQLDSLLSHHYRHIVLKILVSGSTALIVVALLQFVFFLLPGLAINPALIEILDEKLLAIIFIVLPITIIFYCLEIFFRSYFMTEATIPGFYSYEVGHILYGAKTEDILSAFLSSVYGREVMLRLGIEKKKVSEFVATRQIKKSNLPETTSITLTLSVLAQYLFSTNKEFADLLFIAGVQVGDLLGASAWVERDIEEEKEAERWWTRDKLEQIPSLGRDLAYGTVFTLERYGAELDIPPSLLRFAGALRQKEVKESENVLLRGRETNALLVGSTHEASLEALRHLASRIKAGVVNNQLEHRRVFIFDT
;
A
#
# COMPACT_ATOMS: atom_id res chain seq x y z
N MET A 1 -15.27 26.95 -12.57
CA MET A 1 -14.12 27.85 -12.34
C MET A 1 -12.90 27.27 -13.05
N ALA A 2 -12.20 28.06 -13.86
CA ALA A 2 -10.95 27.61 -14.48
C ALA A 2 -9.89 27.42 -13.39
N ARG A 3 -9.18 26.28 -13.39
CA ARG A 3 -8.09 26.00 -12.45
C ARG A 3 -6.78 26.34 -13.15
N PRO A 4 -6.12 27.43 -12.76
CA PRO A 4 -5.08 28.07 -13.55
C PRO A 4 -3.83 27.21 -13.74
N LEU A 5 -3.46 26.37 -12.75
CA LEU A 5 -2.24 25.53 -12.84
C LEU A 5 -2.46 24.16 -13.49
N ARG A 6 -3.70 23.82 -13.88
CA ARG A 6 -4.02 22.54 -14.55
C ARG A 6 -3.25 22.28 -15.83
N HIS A 7 -2.87 23.33 -16.56
CA HIS A 7 -2.14 23.16 -17.82
C HIS A 7 -0.76 22.55 -17.62
N LEU A 8 -0.12 22.78 -16.46
CA LEU A 8 1.18 22.23 -16.12
C LEU A 8 1.14 20.70 -15.92
N VAL A 9 -0.02 20.20 -15.48
CA VAL A 9 -0.21 18.78 -15.12
C VAL A 9 -0.85 17.98 -16.26
N LYS A 10 -1.29 18.62 -17.35
CA LYS A 10 -1.95 17.93 -18.48
C LYS A 10 -1.10 16.85 -19.14
N GLN A 11 0.22 17.00 -19.14
CA GLN A 11 1.15 16.05 -19.72
C GLN A 11 1.56 14.93 -18.74
N SER A 12 1.11 14.99 -17.48
CA SER A 12 1.41 13.98 -16.49
C SER A 12 0.59 12.71 -16.75
N GLU A 13 1.23 11.56 -16.58
CA GLU A 13 0.58 10.24 -16.62
C GLU A 13 -0.55 10.12 -15.60
N PHE A 14 -0.46 10.85 -14.48
CA PHE A 14 -1.46 10.88 -13.42
C PHE A 14 -2.67 11.79 -13.70
N TYR A 15 -2.72 12.47 -14.86
CA TYR A 15 -3.79 13.41 -15.17
C TYR A 15 -5.21 12.83 -15.07
N PRO A 16 -5.49 11.60 -15.56
CA PRO A 16 -6.81 10.97 -15.39
C PRO A 16 -7.17 10.75 -13.92
N ALA A 17 -6.19 10.35 -13.10
CA ALA A 17 -6.40 10.14 -11.67
C ALA A 17 -6.76 11.44 -10.95
N TYR A 18 -6.09 12.56 -11.26
CA TYR A 18 -6.43 13.87 -10.70
C TYR A 18 -7.83 14.35 -11.11
N GLN A 19 -8.25 14.07 -12.34
CA GLN A 19 -9.60 14.42 -12.79
C GLN A 19 -10.65 13.72 -11.93
N LEU A 20 -10.51 12.45 -11.70
CA LEU A 20 -11.47 11.67 -10.94
C LEU A 20 -11.43 11.99 -9.45
N ASP A 21 -10.26 12.19 -8.89
CA ASP A 21 -10.14 12.59 -7.49
C ASP A 21 -10.78 13.97 -7.24
N SER A 22 -10.81 14.81 -8.27
CA SER A 22 -11.52 16.09 -8.23
C SER A 22 -13.05 15.98 -8.33
N LEU A 23 -13.57 14.91 -8.94
CA LEU A 23 -14.99 14.62 -9.04
C LEU A 23 -15.50 13.89 -7.80
N LEU A 24 -14.77 12.88 -7.38
CA LEU A 24 -15.09 12.06 -6.23
C LEU A 24 -13.81 11.78 -5.44
N SER A 25 -13.64 12.45 -4.30
CA SER A 25 -12.43 12.32 -3.49
C SER A 25 -12.26 10.86 -3.03
N HIS A 26 -11.04 10.41 -2.86
CA HIS A 26 -10.67 9.04 -2.45
C HIS A 26 -11.49 8.55 -1.25
N HIS A 27 -11.65 9.40 -0.23
CA HIS A 27 -12.44 9.07 0.96
C HIS A 27 -13.91 8.75 0.64
N TYR A 28 -14.55 9.56 -0.21
CA TYR A 28 -15.94 9.31 -0.63
C TYR A 28 -16.06 8.08 -1.52
N ARG A 29 -15.11 7.84 -2.43
CA ARG A 29 -15.08 6.64 -3.28
C ARG A 29 -15.05 5.38 -2.43
N HIS A 30 -14.19 5.36 -1.42
CA HIS A 30 -14.06 4.21 -0.52
C HIS A 30 -15.33 3.95 0.30
N ILE A 31 -15.98 5.01 0.80
CA ILE A 31 -17.28 4.89 1.50
C ILE A 31 -18.35 4.35 0.55
N VAL A 32 -18.48 4.92 -0.64
CA VAL A 32 -19.45 4.48 -1.64
C VAL A 32 -19.22 3.02 -2.01
N LEU A 33 -17.97 2.63 -2.24
CA LEU A 33 -17.60 1.24 -2.56
C LEU A 33 -17.98 0.29 -1.42
N LYS A 34 -17.68 0.64 -0.17
CA LYS A 34 -18.09 -0.17 1.00
C LYS A 34 -19.60 -0.35 1.08
N ILE A 35 -20.37 0.71 0.84
CA ILE A 35 -21.84 0.65 0.84
C ILE A 35 -22.34 -0.25 -0.29
N LEU A 36 -21.80 -0.09 -1.51
CA LEU A 36 -22.18 -0.89 -2.67
C LEU A 36 -21.84 -2.38 -2.48
N VAL A 37 -20.65 -2.68 -1.99
CA VAL A 37 -20.22 -4.08 -1.70
C VAL A 37 -21.08 -4.69 -0.59
N SER A 38 -21.29 -3.97 0.50
CA SER A 38 -22.15 -4.44 1.59
C SER A 38 -23.60 -4.64 1.14
N GLY A 39 -24.14 -3.72 0.34
CA GLY A 39 -25.48 -3.82 -0.22
C GLY A 39 -25.62 -5.00 -1.19
N SER A 40 -24.67 -5.20 -2.10
CA SER A 40 -24.68 -6.30 -3.05
C SER A 40 -24.52 -7.66 -2.35
N THR A 41 -23.67 -7.76 -1.32
CA THR A 41 -23.56 -9.01 -0.54
C THR A 41 -24.85 -9.32 0.21
N ALA A 42 -25.50 -8.33 0.81
CA ALA A 42 -26.79 -8.51 1.48
C ALA A 42 -27.87 -8.99 0.50
N LEU A 43 -27.95 -8.42 -0.70
CA LEU A 43 -28.88 -8.84 -1.75
C LEU A 43 -28.63 -10.28 -2.21
N ILE A 44 -27.36 -10.68 -2.40
CA ILE A 44 -26.98 -12.05 -2.76
C ILE A 44 -27.38 -13.03 -1.64
N VAL A 45 -27.14 -12.68 -0.38
CA VAL A 45 -27.53 -13.52 0.76
C VAL A 45 -29.05 -13.70 0.81
N VAL A 46 -29.84 -12.65 0.58
CA VAL A 46 -31.30 -12.74 0.53
C VAL A 46 -31.75 -13.62 -0.63
N ALA A 47 -31.14 -13.48 -1.81
CA ALA A 47 -31.45 -14.33 -2.97
C ALA A 47 -31.11 -15.82 -2.69
N LEU A 48 -29.99 -16.10 -2.04
CA LEU A 48 -29.62 -17.46 -1.63
C LEU A 48 -30.60 -18.04 -0.61
N LEU A 49 -31.04 -17.25 0.37
CA LEU A 49 -32.06 -17.68 1.33
C LEU A 49 -33.38 -18.01 0.64
N GLN A 50 -33.81 -17.17 -0.32
CA GLN A 50 -35.02 -17.46 -1.11
C GLN A 50 -34.87 -18.74 -1.94
N PHE A 51 -33.71 -18.95 -2.55
CA PHE A 51 -33.41 -20.19 -3.27
C PHE A 51 -33.49 -21.42 -2.36
N VAL A 52 -32.98 -21.33 -1.14
CA VAL A 52 -33.09 -22.41 -0.15
C VAL A 52 -34.56 -22.66 0.23
N PHE A 53 -35.38 -21.62 0.44
CA PHE A 53 -36.81 -21.77 0.70
C PHE A 53 -37.58 -22.37 -0.49
N PHE A 54 -37.16 -22.08 -1.72
CA PHE A 54 -37.71 -22.71 -2.91
C PHE A 54 -37.41 -24.22 -2.97
N LEU A 55 -36.20 -24.63 -2.58
CA LEU A 55 -35.81 -26.05 -2.51
C LEU A 55 -36.47 -26.80 -1.36
N LEU A 56 -36.87 -26.11 -0.28
CA LEU A 56 -37.45 -26.69 0.92
C LEU A 56 -38.88 -26.11 1.16
N PRO A 57 -39.88 -26.46 0.34
CA PRO A 57 -41.21 -25.83 0.39
C PRO A 57 -41.95 -25.99 1.71
N GLY A 58 -41.55 -26.95 2.55
CA GLY A 58 -42.09 -27.11 3.91
C GLY A 58 -41.72 -26.01 4.93
N LEU A 59 -40.76 -25.15 4.58
CA LEU A 59 -40.31 -24.00 5.43
C LEU A 59 -40.88 -22.65 4.92
N ALA A 60 -41.55 -22.63 3.78
CA ALA A 60 -42.05 -21.39 3.18
C ALA A 60 -43.30 -20.84 3.87
N ILE A 61 -43.19 -19.60 4.32
CA ILE A 61 -44.24 -18.91 5.13
C ILE A 61 -45.44 -18.52 4.23
N ASN A 62 -45.19 -18.10 2.95
CA ASN A 62 -46.25 -17.74 2.01
C ASN A 62 -45.70 -17.76 0.57
N PRO A 63 -46.17 -18.66 -0.36
CA PRO A 63 -45.62 -18.77 -1.70
C PRO A 63 -45.87 -17.55 -2.58
N ALA A 64 -46.97 -16.83 -2.41
CA ALA A 64 -47.26 -15.64 -3.21
C ALA A 64 -46.35 -14.44 -2.90
N LEU A 65 -45.90 -14.33 -1.65
CA LEU A 65 -44.92 -13.31 -1.25
C LEU A 65 -43.54 -13.62 -1.82
N ILE A 66 -43.16 -14.87 -1.93
CA ILE A 66 -41.88 -15.31 -2.47
C ILE A 66 -41.79 -14.95 -3.96
N GLU A 67 -42.83 -15.20 -4.74
CA GLU A 67 -42.88 -14.94 -6.17
C GLU A 67 -42.74 -13.43 -6.51
N ILE A 68 -43.44 -12.56 -5.78
CA ILE A 68 -43.37 -11.10 -5.96
C ILE A 68 -41.98 -10.58 -5.52
N LEU A 69 -41.38 -11.18 -4.50
CA LEU A 69 -40.08 -10.78 -3.99
C LEU A 69 -38.96 -11.18 -4.95
N ASP A 70 -39.07 -12.37 -5.59
CA ASP A 70 -38.07 -12.89 -6.52
C ASP A 70 -37.90 -11.99 -7.75
N GLU A 71 -39.01 -11.58 -8.38
CA GLU A 71 -38.95 -10.73 -9.57
C GLU A 71 -38.31 -9.37 -9.29
N LYS A 72 -38.71 -8.71 -8.21
CA LYS A 72 -38.17 -7.41 -7.81
C LYS A 72 -36.74 -7.50 -7.33
N LEU A 73 -36.38 -8.52 -6.58
CA LEU A 73 -35.05 -8.74 -6.06
C LEU A 73 -34.05 -8.99 -7.19
N LEU A 74 -34.41 -9.86 -8.16
CA LEU A 74 -33.61 -10.10 -9.35
C LEU A 74 -33.37 -8.82 -10.14
N ALA A 75 -34.39 -8.01 -10.36
CA ALA A 75 -34.24 -6.72 -11.05
C ALA A 75 -33.27 -5.78 -10.32
N ILE A 76 -33.34 -5.70 -8.99
CA ILE A 76 -32.43 -4.88 -8.18
C ILE A 76 -30.99 -5.43 -8.27
N ILE A 77 -30.79 -6.74 -8.19
CA ILE A 77 -29.47 -7.36 -8.31
C ILE A 77 -28.85 -7.06 -9.68
N PHE A 78 -29.62 -7.16 -10.77
CA PHE A 78 -29.16 -6.87 -12.13
C PHE A 78 -28.74 -5.41 -12.32
N ILE A 79 -29.22 -4.48 -11.51
CA ILE A 79 -28.82 -3.07 -11.55
C ILE A 79 -27.64 -2.82 -10.61
N VAL A 80 -27.70 -3.27 -9.36
CA VAL A 80 -26.72 -2.96 -8.32
C VAL A 80 -25.38 -3.65 -8.57
N LEU A 81 -25.39 -4.91 -9.02
CA LEU A 81 -24.18 -5.69 -9.19
C LEU A 81 -23.26 -5.13 -10.31
N PRO A 82 -23.74 -4.76 -11.51
CA PRO A 82 -22.89 -4.11 -12.50
C PRO A 82 -22.34 -2.77 -12.04
N ILE A 83 -23.14 -1.97 -11.34
CA ILE A 83 -22.68 -0.69 -10.76
C ILE A 83 -21.55 -0.94 -9.76
N THR A 84 -21.69 -1.92 -8.89
CA THR A 84 -20.66 -2.30 -7.92
C THR A 84 -19.37 -2.76 -8.62
N ILE A 85 -19.48 -3.58 -9.66
CA ILE A 85 -18.34 -4.05 -10.46
C ILE A 85 -17.65 -2.87 -11.14
N ILE A 86 -18.40 -1.94 -11.75
CA ILE A 86 -17.82 -0.75 -12.41
C ILE A 86 -17.06 0.10 -11.39
N PHE A 87 -17.66 0.38 -10.23
CA PHE A 87 -16.99 1.14 -9.17
C PHE A 87 -15.75 0.43 -8.64
N TYR A 88 -15.80 -0.88 -8.50
CA TYR A 88 -14.65 -1.69 -8.07
C TYR A 88 -13.51 -1.66 -9.11
N CYS A 89 -13.83 -1.81 -10.39
CA CYS A 89 -12.85 -1.70 -11.48
C CYS A 89 -12.25 -0.30 -11.56
N LEU A 90 -13.06 0.74 -11.38
CA LEU A 90 -12.58 2.13 -11.30
C LEU A 90 -11.60 2.30 -10.13
N GLU A 91 -11.92 1.80 -8.95
CA GLU A 91 -11.05 1.93 -7.78
C GLU A 91 -9.73 1.18 -7.98
N ILE A 92 -9.74 -0.03 -8.54
CA ILE A 92 -8.50 -0.75 -8.92
C ILE A 92 -7.67 0.06 -9.91
N PHE A 93 -8.30 0.63 -10.94
CA PHE A 93 -7.62 1.45 -11.93
C PHE A 93 -6.95 2.67 -11.30
N PHE A 94 -7.66 3.39 -10.40
CA PHE A 94 -7.09 4.53 -9.69
C PHE A 94 -6.00 4.16 -8.71
N ARG A 95 -6.18 3.06 -8.01
CA ARG A 95 -5.18 2.52 -7.11
C ARG A 95 -3.88 2.19 -7.85
N SER A 96 -3.95 1.68 -9.07
CA SER A 96 -2.76 1.41 -9.88
C SER A 96 -1.98 2.69 -10.20
N TYR A 97 -2.66 3.79 -10.52
CA TYR A 97 -2.01 5.09 -10.75
C TYR A 97 -1.38 5.66 -9.47
N PHE A 98 -2.07 5.59 -8.35
CA PHE A 98 -1.55 6.05 -7.06
C PHE A 98 -0.29 5.30 -6.62
N MET A 99 -0.18 4.02 -7.00
CA MET A 99 0.97 3.17 -6.67
C MET A 99 2.12 3.23 -7.68
N THR A 100 1.95 3.95 -8.79
CA THR A 100 3.02 4.10 -9.78
C THR A 100 3.99 5.18 -9.30
N GLU A 101 5.27 4.82 -9.20
CA GLU A 101 6.32 5.80 -8.97
C GLU A 101 6.57 6.62 -10.23
N ALA A 102 6.77 7.92 -10.06
CA ALA A 102 7.20 8.78 -11.17
C ALA A 102 8.67 8.46 -11.49
N THR A 103 8.90 7.57 -12.45
CA THR A 103 10.23 7.10 -12.85
C THR A 103 10.92 8.01 -13.87
N ILE A 104 10.20 8.98 -14.42
CA ILE A 104 10.70 9.81 -15.51
C ILE A 104 11.27 11.12 -14.97
N PRO A 105 12.56 11.44 -15.21
CA PRO A 105 13.15 12.72 -14.80
C PRO A 105 12.39 13.91 -15.42
N GLY A 106 12.15 14.94 -14.60
CA GLY A 106 11.41 16.16 -15.01
C GLY A 106 9.89 16.08 -14.80
N PHE A 107 9.38 15.00 -14.20
CA PHE A 107 7.97 14.84 -13.85
C PHE A 107 7.69 15.16 -12.39
N TYR A 108 6.42 15.38 -12.09
CA TYR A 108 5.93 15.66 -10.76
C TYR A 108 5.59 14.35 -10.05
N SER A 109 5.88 14.26 -8.73
CA SER A 109 5.30 13.19 -7.91
C SER A 109 3.77 13.30 -7.92
N TYR A 110 3.08 12.21 -7.60
CA TYR A 110 1.62 12.21 -7.55
C TYR A 110 1.08 13.32 -6.64
N GLU A 111 1.70 13.51 -5.49
CA GLU A 111 1.31 14.50 -4.47
C GLU A 111 1.44 15.92 -5.00
N VAL A 112 2.56 16.25 -5.63
CA VAL A 112 2.81 17.57 -6.22
C VAL A 112 1.85 17.85 -7.38
N GLY A 113 1.65 16.87 -8.24
CA GLY A 113 0.68 16.98 -9.34
C GLY A 113 -0.75 17.19 -8.82
N HIS A 114 -1.13 16.51 -7.73
CA HIS A 114 -2.43 16.70 -7.07
C HIS A 114 -2.58 18.11 -6.49
N ILE A 115 -1.54 18.67 -5.86
CA ILE A 115 -1.50 20.05 -5.37
C ILE A 115 -1.76 21.05 -6.51
N LEU A 116 -1.02 20.91 -7.60
CA LEU A 116 -1.12 21.79 -8.77
C LEU A 116 -2.49 21.67 -9.47
N TYR A 117 -3.00 20.43 -9.59
CA TYR A 117 -4.31 20.18 -10.17
C TYR A 117 -5.45 20.79 -9.35
N GLY A 118 -5.35 20.69 -8.02
CA GLY A 118 -6.33 21.23 -7.07
C GLY A 118 -6.26 22.75 -6.88
N ALA A 119 -5.23 23.41 -7.39
CA ALA A 119 -4.99 24.82 -7.20
C ALA A 119 -6.16 25.69 -7.70
N LYS A 120 -6.63 26.59 -6.84
CA LYS A 120 -7.68 27.57 -7.15
C LYS A 120 -7.11 28.88 -7.67
N THR A 121 -5.85 29.16 -7.39
CA THR A 121 -5.11 30.39 -7.73
C THR A 121 -3.85 30.05 -8.53
N GLU A 122 -3.24 31.05 -9.17
CA GLU A 122 -1.94 30.89 -9.86
C GLU A 122 -0.74 30.87 -8.86
N ASP A 123 -1.01 31.03 -7.57
CA ASP A 123 0.00 31.01 -6.53
C ASP A 123 0.21 29.59 -5.99
N ILE A 124 1.38 29.03 -6.29
CA ILE A 124 1.76 27.67 -5.91
C ILE A 124 1.85 27.51 -4.39
N LEU A 125 2.31 28.56 -3.66
CA LEU A 125 2.38 28.52 -2.21
C LEU A 125 0.99 28.41 -1.57
N SER A 126 0.02 29.19 -2.05
CA SER A 126 -1.37 29.07 -1.60
C SER A 126 -1.96 27.71 -1.92
N ALA A 127 -1.62 27.13 -3.09
CA ALA A 127 -2.02 25.78 -3.47
C ALA A 127 -1.42 24.74 -2.55
N PHE A 128 -0.13 24.83 -2.25
CA PHE A 128 0.57 23.94 -1.32
C PHE A 128 -0.06 24.00 0.07
N LEU A 129 -0.15 25.18 0.68
CA LEU A 129 -0.67 25.36 2.04
C LEU A 129 -2.14 24.97 2.19
N SER A 130 -2.94 25.08 1.10
CA SER A 130 -4.36 24.68 1.10
C SER A 130 -4.55 23.18 0.85
N SER A 131 -3.54 22.49 0.35
CA SER A 131 -3.57 21.05 0.07
C SER A 131 -3.61 20.21 1.34
N VAL A 132 -3.98 18.93 1.21
CA VAL A 132 -3.92 17.97 2.31
C VAL A 132 -2.47 17.78 2.75
N TYR A 133 -1.57 17.59 1.80
CA TYR A 133 -0.14 17.36 2.03
C TYR A 133 0.56 18.54 2.70
N GLY A 134 0.36 19.75 2.18
CA GLY A 134 0.94 20.95 2.79
C GLY A 134 0.43 21.23 4.20
N ARG A 135 -0.85 20.95 4.45
CA ARG A 135 -1.41 21.06 5.82
C ARG A 135 -0.80 20.05 6.78
N GLU A 136 -0.54 18.83 6.33
CA GLU A 136 0.10 17.79 7.13
C GLU A 136 1.54 18.20 7.47
N VAL A 137 2.30 18.71 6.50
CA VAL A 137 3.64 19.27 6.75
C VAL A 137 3.59 20.40 7.79
N MET A 138 2.65 21.35 7.68
CA MET A 138 2.53 22.45 8.65
C MET A 138 2.13 21.96 10.04
N LEU A 139 1.25 20.97 10.16
CA LEU A 139 0.90 20.36 11.44
C LEU A 139 2.08 19.68 12.10
N ARG A 140 2.92 19.00 11.33
CA ARG A 140 4.17 18.37 11.82
C ARG A 140 5.18 19.38 12.35
N LEU A 141 5.20 20.57 11.76
CA LEU A 141 5.99 21.71 12.23
C LEU A 141 5.40 22.43 13.46
N GLY A 142 4.27 21.94 13.98
CA GLY A 142 3.58 22.56 15.10
C GLY A 142 2.82 23.86 14.75
N ILE A 143 2.62 24.12 13.45
CA ILE A 143 1.92 25.33 13.00
C ILE A 143 0.42 25.03 12.89
N GLU A 144 -0.37 25.72 13.69
CA GLU A 144 -1.81 25.54 13.74
C GLU A 144 -2.49 25.88 12.40
N LYS A 145 -3.47 25.06 12.02
CA LYS A 145 -4.29 25.26 10.82
C LYS A 145 -4.88 26.67 10.70
N LYS A 146 -5.24 27.27 11.83
CA LYS A 146 -5.79 28.63 11.88
C LYS A 146 -4.79 29.67 11.37
N LYS A 147 -3.53 29.62 11.85
CA LYS A 147 -2.44 30.50 11.42
C LYS A 147 -2.14 30.37 9.93
N VAL A 148 -2.12 29.13 9.42
CA VAL A 148 -1.93 28.87 7.99
C VAL A 148 -3.08 29.46 7.16
N SER A 149 -4.34 29.29 7.59
CA SER A 149 -5.50 29.81 6.87
C SER A 149 -5.56 31.35 6.88
N GLU A 150 -5.21 31.99 7.99
CA GLU A 150 -5.08 33.43 8.11
C GLU A 150 -3.96 33.97 7.19
N PHE A 151 -2.81 33.32 7.18
CA PHE A 151 -1.70 33.68 6.30
C PHE A 151 -2.11 33.60 4.81
N VAL A 152 -2.76 32.53 4.39
CA VAL A 152 -3.24 32.37 3.01
C VAL A 152 -4.28 33.42 2.65
N ALA A 153 -5.17 33.79 3.59
CA ALA A 153 -6.23 34.77 3.38
C ALA A 153 -5.72 36.22 3.27
N THR A 154 -4.68 36.57 4.02
CA THR A 154 -4.11 37.94 4.06
C THR A 154 -3.08 38.20 2.95
N ARG A 155 -2.57 37.13 2.32
CA ARG A 155 -1.51 37.20 1.33
C ARG A 155 -2.02 37.70 -0.02
N GLN A 156 -1.21 38.57 -0.66
CA GLN A 156 -1.44 38.94 -2.06
C GLN A 156 -1.03 37.76 -2.97
N ILE A 157 -1.92 37.42 -3.90
CA ILE A 157 -1.71 36.37 -4.89
C ILE A 157 -0.58 36.78 -5.82
N LYS A 158 0.57 36.09 -5.74
CA LYS A 158 1.70 36.31 -6.65
C LYS A 158 1.77 35.13 -7.60
N LYS A 159 1.91 35.42 -8.91
CA LYS A 159 2.17 34.39 -9.90
C LYS A 159 3.57 33.81 -9.64
N SER A 160 3.63 32.54 -9.27
CA SER A 160 4.88 31.83 -9.03
C SER A 160 5.17 30.90 -10.21
N ASN A 161 6.40 30.92 -10.71
CA ASN A 161 6.84 29.94 -11.68
C ASN A 161 7.27 28.67 -10.94
N LEU A 162 7.15 27.51 -11.56
CA LEU A 162 7.73 26.28 -11.04
C LEU A 162 9.23 26.25 -11.30
N PRO A 163 10.03 25.57 -10.47
CA PRO A 163 11.43 25.34 -10.79
C PRO A 163 11.55 24.59 -12.11
N GLU A 164 12.47 25.02 -12.97
CA GLU A 164 12.80 24.28 -14.20
C GLU A 164 13.56 23.00 -13.81
N THR A 165 12.83 21.92 -13.66
CA THR A 165 13.39 20.61 -13.31
C THR A 165 13.59 19.79 -14.57
N THR A 166 14.77 19.89 -15.18
CA THR A 166 15.13 19.08 -16.34
C THR A 166 15.68 17.70 -15.96
N SER A 167 16.14 17.49 -14.74
CA SER A 167 16.87 16.28 -14.33
C SER A 167 16.38 15.60 -13.05
N ILE A 168 15.48 16.22 -12.27
CA ILE A 168 15.05 15.71 -10.96
C ILE A 168 13.53 15.67 -10.91
N THR A 169 12.95 14.60 -10.36
CA THR A 169 11.51 14.53 -10.09
C THR A 169 11.16 15.56 -8.99
N LEU A 170 10.15 16.37 -9.25
CA LEU A 170 9.67 17.34 -8.26
C LEU A 170 8.84 16.63 -7.19
N THR A 171 9.46 16.33 -6.07
CA THR A 171 8.81 15.74 -4.88
C THR A 171 8.30 16.83 -3.94
N LEU A 172 7.55 16.44 -2.90
CA LEU A 172 6.99 17.38 -1.92
C LEU A 172 8.10 18.14 -1.18
N SER A 173 9.20 17.47 -0.83
CA SER A 173 10.37 18.06 -0.17
C SER A 173 11.07 19.09 -1.07
N VAL A 174 11.26 18.78 -2.35
CA VAL A 174 11.86 19.71 -3.31
C VAL A 174 10.96 20.91 -3.54
N LEU A 175 9.64 20.70 -3.61
CA LEU A 175 8.68 21.80 -3.72
C LEU A 175 8.69 22.69 -2.46
N ALA A 176 8.72 22.10 -1.28
CA ALA A 176 8.77 22.85 -0.02
C ALA A 176 10.04 23.70 0.10
N GLN A 177 11.21 23.13 -0.28
CA GLN A 177 12.48 23.84 -0.33
C GLN A 177 12.45 25.00 -1.33
N TYR A 178 11.90 24.78 -2.51
CA TYR A 178 11.75 25.82 -3.53
C TYR A 178 10.84 26.96 -3.04
N LEU A 179 9.70 26.64 -2.45
CA LEU A 179 8.78 27.62 -1.90
C LEU A 179 9.41 28.44 -0.77
N PHE A 180 10.20 27.81 0.09
CA PHE A 180 10.95 28.49 1.14
C PHE A 180 11.97 29.49 0.57
N SER A 181 12.74 29.07 -0.43
CA SER A 181 13.80 29.92 -1.02
C SER A 181 13.23 31.08 -1.85
N THR A 182 12.06 30.90 -2.47
CA THR A 182 11.50 31.89 -3.38
C THR A 182 10.56 32.88 -2.69
N ASN A 183 9.92 32.47 -1.59
CA ASN A 183 8.90 33.29 -0.92
C ASN A 183 9.34 33.74 0.47
N LYS A 184 9.82 35.00 0.57
CA LYS A 184 10.23 35.60 1.85
C LYS A 184 9.11 35.57 2.91
N GLU A 185 7.88 35.87 2.53
CA GLU A 185 6.73 35.83 3.44
C GLU A 185 6.52 34.47 4.09
N PHE A 186 6.77 33.40 3.33
CA PHE A 186 6.72 32.03 3.85
C PHE A 186 7.90 31.72 4.76
N ALA A 187 9.10 32.16 4.41
CA ALA A 187 10.27 32.04 5.26
C ALA A 187 10.09 32.80 6.57
N ASP A 188 9.52 34.01 6.55
CA ASP A 188 9.22 34.81 7.74
C ASP A 188 8.17 34.13 8.64
N LEU A 189 7.12 33.53 8.05
CA LEU A 189 6.13 32.74 8.81
C LEU A 189 6.78 31.61 9.58
N LEU A 190 7.67 30.85 8.91
CA LEU A 190 8.39 29.74 9.54
C LEU A 190 9.37 30.22 10.59
N PHE A 191 10.08 31.31 10.32
CA PHE A 191 10.99 31.91 11.28
C PHE A 191 10.29 32.40 12.55
N ILE A 192 9.13 33.05 12.42
CA ILE A 192 8.30 33.46 13.57
C ILE A 192 7.83 32.23 14.38
N ALA A 193 7.60 31.10 13.70
CA ALA A 193 7.26 29.85 14.35
C ALA A 193 8.46 29.12 14.96
N GLY A 194 9.69 29.64 14.80
CA GLY A 194 10.91 29.01 15.29
C GLY A 194 11.38 27.81 14.48
N VAL A 195 10.87 27.66 13.24
CA VAL A 195 11.15 26.51 12.36
C VAL A 195 12.31 26.84 11.42
N GLN A 196 13.29 25.96 11.36
CA GLN A 196 14.43 26.06 10.44
C GLN A 196 14.12 25.32 9.11
N VAL A 197 14.94 25.62 8.09
CA VAL A 197 14.82 24.93 6.77
C VAL A 197 14.95 23.40 6.91
N GLY A 198 15.86 22.95 7.78
CA GLY A 198 16.07 21.54 8.07
C GLY A 198 14.81 20.85 8.60
N ASP A 199 14.07 21.55 9.47
CA ASP A 199 12.82 21.05 10.04
C ASP A 199 11.73 20.93 8.97
N LEU A 200 11.63 21.92 8.07
CA LEU A 200 10.69 21.90 6.94
C LEU A 200 10.98 20.70 6.00
N LEU A 201 12.26 20.50 5.67
CA LEU A 201 12.66 19.36 4.82
C LEU A 201 12.40 18.03 5.51
N GLY A 202 12.73 17.95 6.82
CA GLY A 202 12.45 16.76 7.62
C GLY A 202 10.98 16.43 7.70
N ALA A 203 10.11 17.42 7.92
CA ALA A 203 8.67 17.26 7.96
C ALA A 203 8.10 16.84 6.59
N SER A 204 8.59 17.44 5.49
CA SER A 204 8.16 17.09 4.14
C SER A 204 8.57 15.67 3.76
N ALA A 205 9.82 15.28 4.03
CA ALA A 205 10.33 13.93 3.78
C ALA A 205 9.60 12.88 4.66
N TRP A 206 9.20 13.27 5.87
CA TRP A 206 8.41 12.39 6.72
C TRP A 206 7.02 12.14 6.11
N VAL A 207 6.34 13.19 5.62
CA VAL A 207 5.02 13.04 4.96
C VAL A 207 5.14 12.18 3.69
N GLU A 208 6.20 12.37 2.89
CA GLU A 208 6.47 11.51 1.72
C GLU A 208 6.62 10.04 2.13
N ARG A 209 7.39 9.77 3.18
CA ARG A 209 7.60 8.41 3.67
C ARG A 209 6.33 7.80 4.25
N ASP A 210 5.52 8.55 4.98
CA ASP A 210 4.24 8.09 5.53
C ASP A 210 3.28 7.66 4.40
N ILE A 211 3.21 8.45 3.33
CA ILE A 211 2.44 8.13 2.13
C ILE A 211 2.98 6.86 1.45
N GLU A 212 4.30 6.70 1.36
CA GLU A 212 4.91 5.52 0.73
C GLU A 212 4.68 4.26 1.58
N GLU A 213 4.79 4.36 2.91
CA GLU A 213 4.45 3.28 3.83
C GLU A 213 2.97 2.88 3.71
N GLU A 214 2.05 3.86 3.54
CA GLU A 214 0.63 3.59 3.29
C GLU A 214 0.42 2.87 1.94
N LYS A 215 1.10 3.32 0.87
CA LYS A 215 1.08 2.66 -0.44
C LYS A 215 1.61 1.23 -0.35
N GLU A 216 2.73 1.00 0.34
CA GLU A 216 3.29 -0.34 0.54
C GLU A 216 2.37 -1.23 1.38
N ALA A 217 1.77 -0.68 2.44
CA ALA A 217 0.80 -1.41 3.24
C ALA A 217 -0.43 -1.86 2.43
N GLU A 218 -0.82 -1.09 1.42
CA GLU A 218 -1.93 -1.42 0.54
C GLU A 218 -1.58 -2.41 -0.58
N ARG A 219 -0.31 -2.54 -0.97
CA ARG A 219 0.14 -3.50 -2.00
C ARG A 219 -0.12 -4.92 -1.50
N TRP A 220 -1.01 -5.65 -2.16
CA TRP A 220 -1.33 -7.05 -1.80
C TRP A 220 -0.25 -8.04 -2.26
N TRP A 221 0.55 -7.66 -3.26
CA TRP A 221 1.61 -8.48 -3.87
C TRP A 221 2.99 -8.29 -3.23
N THR A 222 3.08 -7.76 -2.01
CA THR A 222 4.33 -7.75 -1.26
C THR A 222 4.68 -9.17 -0.84
N ARG A 223 5.99 -9.47 -0.82
CA ARG A 223 6.48 -10.80 -0.45
C ARG A 223 5.87 -11.29 0.87
N ASP A 224 5.86 -10.43 1.88
CA ASP A 224 5.34 -10.77 3.21
C ASP A 224 3.85 -11.13 3.19
N LYS A 225 3.05 -10.44 2.36
CA LYS A 225 1.62 -10.74 2.22
C LYS A 225 1.37 -11.98 1.38
N LEU A 226 2.18 -12.21 0.33
CA LEU A 226 2.10 -13.43 -0.49
C LEU A 226 2.49 -14.66 0.33
N GLU A 227 3.47 -14.56 1.22
CA GLU A 227 3.85 -15.63 2.14
C GLU A 227 2.75 -15.97 3.16
N GLN A 228 1.87 -15.02 3.48
CA GLN A 228 0.72 -15.24 4.37
C GLN A 228 -0.47 -15.91 3.70
N ILE A 229 -0.52 -15.93 2.35
CA ILE A 229 -1.58 -16.62 1.61
C ILE A 229 -1.26 -18.13 1.61
N PRO A 230 -2.06 -18.96 2.31
CA PRO A 230 -1.79 -20.39 2.38
C PRO A 230 -1.83 -21.02 0.98
N SER A 231 -0.84 -21.84 0.68
CA SER A 231 -0.63 -22.60 -0.55
C SER A 231 -0.39 -21.78 -1.83
N LEU A 232 -1.28 -20.94 -2.27
CA LEU A 232 -1.20 -20.30 -3.60
C LEU A 232 -0.03 -19.31 -3.73
N GLY A 233 0.17 -18.43 -2.76
CA GLY A 233 1.28 -17.46 -2.77
C GLY A 233 2.63 -18.15 -2.63
N ARG A 234 2.69 -19.16 -1.78
CA ARG A 234 3.89 -19.95 -1.52
C ARG A 234 4.28 -20.83 -2.72
N ASP A 235 3.31 -21.48 -3.36
CA ASP A 235 3.55 -22.29 -4.54
C ASP A 235 3.98 -21.47 -5.75
N LEU A 236 3.49 -20.25 -5.88
CA LEU A 236 3.94 -19.29 -6.89
C LEU A 236 5.38 -18.79 -6.64
N ALA A 237 5.75 -18.60 -5.37
CA ALA A 237 7.07 -18.09 -5.00
C ALA A 237 8.16 -19.17 -5.02
N TYR A 238 7.84 -20.41 -4.61
CA TYR A 238 8.82 -21.47 -4.37
C TYR A 238 8.62 -22.72 -5.23
N GLY A 239 7.55 -22.78 -6.02
CA GLY A 239 7.16 -23.96 -6.78
C GLY A 239 6.53 -25.07 -5.91
N THR A 240 5.78 -25.95 -6.55
CA THR A 240 5.15 -27.10 -5.90
C THR A 240 6.09 -28.30 -5.84
N VAL A 241 6.23 -28.90 -4.67
CA VAL A 241 7.12 -30.06 -4.44
C VAL A 241 6.30 -31.28 -4.03
N PHE A 242 5.28 -31.62 -4.83
CA PHE A 242 4.32 -32.71 -4.56
C PHE A 242 4.99 -34.03 -4.19
N THR A 243 6.13 -34.35 -4.81
CA THR A 243 6.82 -35.60 -4.54
C THR A 243 7.44 -35.63 -3.15
N LEU A 244 8.03 -34.53 -2.70
CA LEU A 244 8.63 -34.44 -1.37
C LEU A 244 7.57 -34.39 -0.27
N GLU A 245 6.47 -33.69 -0.50
CA GLU A 245 5.34 -33.59 0.44
C GLU A 245 4.63 -34.93 0.66
N ARG A 246 4.76 -35.86 -0.28
CA ARG A 246 4.22 -37.22 -0.14
C ARG A 246 5.03 -38.09 0.83
N TYR A 247 6.33 -37.85 0.97
CA TYR A 247 7.25 -38.71 1.74
C TYR A 247 7.83 -38.04 2.98
N GLY A 248 7.64 -36.73 3.14
CA GLY A 248 8.14 -35.97 4.27
C GLY A 248 7.24 -34.78 4.59
N ALA A 249 7.44 -34.20 5.74
CA ALA A 249 6.78 -32.99 6.17
C ALA A 249 7.74 -31.82 6.10
N GLU A 250 7.23 -30.64 5.69
CA GLU A 250 8.01 -29.42 5.79
C GLU A 250 8.23 -29.07 7.25
N LEU A 251 9.45 -28.65 7.58
CA LEU A 251 9.83 -28.30 8.93
C LEU A 251 9.01 -27.11 9.43
N ASP A 252 8.20 -27.36 10.46
CA ASP A 252 7.41 -26.29 11.09
C ASP A 252 8.31 -25.34 11.87
N ILE A 253 8.16 -24.05 11.60
CA ILE A 253 8.94 -22.98 12.23
C ILE A 253 7.98 -22.13 13.07
N PRO A 254 8.07 -22.20 14.39
CA PRO A 254 7.20 -21.41 15.24
C PRO A 254 7.44 -19.90 15.02
N PRO A 255 6.38 -19.06 15.06
CA PRO A 255 6.48 -17.61 14.80
C PRO A 255 7.47 -16.88 15.72
N SER A 256 7.71 -17.42 16.93
CA SER A 256 8.71 -16.89 17.86
C SER A 256 10.13 -16.96 17.31
N LEU A 257 10.47 -18.02 16.59
CA LEU A 257 11.80 -18.17 15.99
C LEU A 257 12.02 -17.24 14.80
N LEU A 258 10.99 -16.88 14.05
CA LEU A 258 11.09 -15.92 12.94
C LEU A 258 11.49 -14.52 13.43
N ARG A 259 11.03 -14.11 14.61
CA ARG A 259 11.42 -12.82 15.22
C ARG A 259 12.88 -12.77 15.66
N PHE A 260 13.49 -13.91 15.93
CA PHE A 260 14.87 -14.04 16.43
C PHE A 260 15.81 -14.74 15.44
N ALA A 261 15.43 -14.82 14.17
CA ALA A 261 16.14 -15.57 13.12
C ALA A 261 17.65 -15.24 13.00
N GLY A 262 18.07 -14.05 13.46
CA GLY A 262 19.47 -13.63 13.43
C GLY A 262 20.25 -13.76 14.75
N ALA A 263 19.61 -14.08 15.89
CA ALA A 263 20.21 -13.87 17.20
C ALA A 263 20.75 -15.13 17.90
N LEU A 264 20.17 -16.31 17.64
CA LEU A 264 20.47 -17.53 18.37
C LEU A 264 21.32 -18.50 17.53
N ARG A 265 22.28 -19.22 18.20
CA ARG A 265 23.14 -20.24 17.60
C ARG A 265 23.82 -19.83 16.28
N GLN A 266 24.25 -18.57 16.19
CA GLN A 266 24.81 -18.00 14.96
C GLN A 266 25.99 -18.77 14.40
N LYS A 267 26.84 -19.36 15.26
CA LYS A 267 28.05 -20.05 14.84
C LYS A 267 27.70 -21.36 14.13
N GLU A 268 26.90 -22.22 14.76
CA GLU A 268 26.52 -23.54 14.23
C GLU A 268 25.67 -23.39 12.96
N VAL A 269 24.76 -22.45 12.94
CA VAL A 269 23.91 -22.15 11.77
C VAL A 269 24.75 -21.61 10.62
N LYS A 270 25.70 -20.70 10.88
CA LYS A 270 26.57 -20.14 9.85
C LYS A 270 27.56 -21.18 9.29
N GLU A 271 28.04 -22.11 10.13
CA GLU A 271 28.83 -23.23 9.66
C GLU A 271 28.00 -24.14 8.75
N SER A 272 26.76 -24.44 9.11
CA SER A 272 25.83 -25.22 8.29
C SER A 272 25.53 -24.51 6.95
N GLU A 273 25.28 -23.20 6.96
CA GLU A 273 25.13 -22.40 5.74
C GLU A 273 26.36 -22.51 4.83
N ASN A 274 27.55 -22.36 5.39
CA ASN A 274 28.80 -22.45 4.63
C ASN A 274 29.02 -23.84 4.01
N VAL A 275 28.58 -24.92 4.67
CA VAL A 275 28.65 -26.27 4.11
C VAL A 275 27.65 -26.44 2.97
N LEU A 276 26.42 -25.97 3.16
CA LEU A 276 25.35 -26.06 2.15
C LEU A 276 25.60 -25.17 0.89
N LEU A 277 26.45 -24.16 1.02
CA LEU A 277 26.87 -23.28 -0.09
C LEU A 277 28.01 -23.87 -0.94
N ARG A 278 28.62 -24.99 -0.56
CA ARG A 278 29.66 -25.62 -1.35
C ARG A 278 29.06 -26.15 -2.64
N GLY A 279 29.74 -25.94 -3.75
CA GLY A 279 29.25 -26.33 -5.10
C GLY A 279 29.30 -27.86 -5.34
N ARG A 280 29.97 -28.63 -4.48
CA ARG A 280 30.00 -30.10 -4.49
C ARG A 280 29.90 -30.60 -3.06
N GLU A 281 29.27 -31.77 -2.86
CA GLU A 281 29.13 -32.43 -1.56
C GLU A 281 28.47 -31.54 -0.50
N THR A 282 27.27 -31.09 -0.81
CA THR A 282 26.45 -30.15 0.03
C THR A 282 25.77 -30.83 1.21
N ASN A 283 26.27 -32.01 1.64
CA ASN A 283 25.71 -32.75 2.77
C ASN A 283 26.32 -32.24 4.08
N ALA A 284 25.48 -31.93 5.05
CA ALA A 284 25.89 -31.53 6.39
C ALA A 284 25.41 -32.56 7.42
N LEU A 285 26.32 -33.02 8.29
CA LEU A 285 25.98 -33.86 9.43
C LEU A 285 25.98 -32.98 10.69
N LEU A 286 24.81 -32.84 11.31
CA LEU A 286 24.66 -32.13 12.58
C LEU A 286 24.76 -33.16 13.74
N VAL A 287 25.79 -33.05 14.55
CA VAL A 287 25.98 -33.87 15.73
C VAL A 287 25.66 -33.04 16.98
N GLY A 288 24.64 -33.45 17.71
CA GLY A 288 24.21 -32.80 18.95
C GLY A 288 24.20 -33.81 20.12
N SER A 289 24.19 -33.30 21.34
CA SER A 289 24.06 -34.12 22.55
C SER A 289 22.69 -34.82 22.65
N THR A 290 21.68 -34.24 22.02
CA THR A 290 20.33 -34.79 21.92
C THR A 290 19.78 -34.53 20.50
N HIS A 291 18.84 -35.39 20.08
CA HIS A 291 18.14 -35.21 18.81
C HIS A 291 17.47 -33.83 18.72
N GLU A 292 16.86 -33.35 19.82
CA GLU A 292 16.22 -32.06 19.90
C GLU A 292 17.19 -30.89 19.66
N ALA A 293 18.42 -30.98 20.14
CA ALA A 293 19.43 -29.94 19.93
C ALA A 293 19.80 -29.79 18.43
N SER A 294 19.89 -30.93 17.72
CA SER A 294 20.14 -30.90 16.26
C SER A 294 18.92 -30.35 15.49
N LEU A 295 17.73 -30.76 15.90
CA LEU A 295 16.48 -30.28 15.29
C LEU A 295 16.28 -28.77 15.53
N GLU A 296 16.64 -28.27 16.70
CA GLU A 296 16.59 -26.84 17.01
C GLU A 296 17.55 -26.04 16.12
N ALA A 297 18.77 -26.54 15.88
CA ALA A 297 19.70 -25.89 14.96
C ALA A 297 19.15 -25.86 13.52
N LEU A 298 18.48 -26.91 13.07
CA LEU A 298 17.78 -26.95 11.77
C LEU A 298 16.63 -25.97 11.72
N ARG A 299 15.83 -25.83 12.78
CA ARG A 299 14.75 -24.84 12.86
C ARG A 299 15.29 -23.41 12.79
N HIS A 300 16.41 -23.12 13.41
CA HIS A 300 17.08 -21.83 13.30
C HIS A 300 17.59 -21.56 11.88
N LEU A 301 18.21 -22.55 11.24
CA LEU A 301 18.61 -22.42 9.84
C LEU A 301 17.40 -22.18 8.93
N ALA A 302 16.35 -22.96 9.07
CA ALA A 302 15.13 -22.81 8.30
C ALA A 302 14.44 -21.45 8.55
N SER A 303 14.46 -20.94 9.79
CA SER A 303 13.93 -19.60 10.11
C SER A 303 14.72 -18.49 9.42
N ARG A 304 16.04 -18.62 9.30
CA ARG A 304 16.89 -17.65 8.58
C ARG A 304 16.63 -17.70 7.07
N ILE A 305 16.49 -18.91 6.51
CA ILE A 305 16.13 -19.11 5.10
C ILE A 305 14.78 -18.44 4.81
N LYS A 306 13.79 -18.67 5.67
CA LYS A 306 12.45 -18.10 5.53
C LYS A 306 12.43 -16.58 5.71
N ALA A 307 13.27 -16.04 6.58
CA ALA A 307 13.43 -14.59 6.80
C ALA A 307 14.30 -13.91 5.73
N GLY A 308 14.88 -14.66 4.77
CA GLY A 308 15.78 -14.10 3.75
C GLY A 308 17.11 -13.57 4.31
N VAL A 309 17.52 -14.01 5.52
CA VAL A 309 18.77 -13.59 6.19
C VAL A 309 19.88 -14.61 5.93
N VAL A 310 19.95 -15.13 4.71
CA VAL A 310 20.92 -16.13 4.25
C VAL A 310 21.53 -15.69 2.91
N ASN A 311 22.53 -16.42 2.43
CA ASN A 311 23.07 -16.17 1.09
C ASN A 311 22.02 -16.46 0.01
N ASN A 312 22.01 -15.66 -1.07
CA ASN A 312 21.05 -15.75 -2.19
C ASN A 312 20.89 -17.17 -2.78
N GLN A 313 21.90 -18.03 -2.67
CA GLN A 313 21.81 -19.41 -3.17
C GLN A 313 20.92 -20.31 -2.29
N LEU A 314 20.79 -20.00 -1.00
CA LEU A 314 19.93 -20.69 -0.06
C LEU A 314 18.58 -19.99 0.12
N GLU A 315 18.47 -18.75 -0.35
CA GLU A 315 17.22 -18.02 -0.35
C GLU A 315 16.17 -18.80 -1.14
N HIS A 316 14.94 -18.82 -0.64
CA HIS A 316 13.82 -19.54 -1.24
C HIS A 316 13.89 -21.08 -1.19
N ARG A 317 14.86 -21.70 -0.47
CA ARG A 317 14.89 -23.15 -0.27
C ARG A 317 13.90 -23.56 0.83
N ARG A 318 13.35 -24.75 0.68
CA ARG A 318 12.43 -25.37 1.67
C ARG A 318 13.15 -26.51 2.38
N VAL A 319 12.87 -26.66 3.66
CA VAL A 319 13.47 -27.72 4.50
C VAL A 319 12.41 -28.77 4.81
N PHE A 320 12.64 -30.00 4.39
CA PHE A 320 11.75 -31.14 4.65
C PHE A 320 12.41 -32.12 5.63
N ILE A 321 11.60 -32.69 6.51
CA ILE A 321 11.96 -33.78 7.37
C ILE A 321 11.36 -35.07 6.82
N PHE A 322 12.18 -36.12 6.70
CA PHE A 322 11.75 -37.46 6.36
C PHE A 322 11.90 -38.34 7.58
N ASP A 323 10.83 -39.04 7.94
CA ASP A 323 10.85 -40.05 8.98
C ASP A 323 11.32 -41.38 8.31
N THR A 324 12.52 -41.86 8.69
CA THR A 324 13.14 -43.04 8.11
C THR A 324 12.98 -44.24 9.02
#